data_ecaea6c242fdd28bfd0c42252278da48
#
_entry.id   ecaea6c242fdd28bfd0c42252278da48
#
_cell.length_a   1.000
_cell.length_b   1.000
_cell.length_c   1.000
_cell.angle_alpha   90.00
_cell.angle_beta   90.00
_cell.angle_gamma   90.00
#
_symmetry.space_group_name_H-M   'P 1'
#
loop_
_entity.id
_entity.type
_entity.pdbx_description
1 polymer ?
#
loop_
_entity_poly.entity_id
_entity_poly.type
_entity_poly.pdbx_seq_one_letter_code
_entity_poly.pdbx_strand_id
1 'polypeptide(L)'
;MTTPGRQLRVEVHGVQDFAKAVRVQAEKLDKASERIVKKGSTIVGSEAKRQFRPRPLGSVRTSKSGKVYYSSKPPYQPRPPRPTSRSGNLRNSIHMVEAKRLGPGRWVSTTSPTMIYGRRVELGGGRARAFPYMAPGLQAAKPKLRKLYTDEWRKALG
;
A
#
# COMPACT_ATOMS: atom_id res chain seq x y z
N MET A 1 -70.24 -30.37 -14.36
CA MET A 1 -70.13 -29.12 -13.60
C MET A 1 -68.67 -29.01 -13.17
N THR A 2 -67.87 -28.21 -13.88
CA THR A 2 -66.44 -28.00 -13.59
C THR A 2 -66.30 -26.77 -12.69
N THR A 3 -65.82 -26.98 -11.47
CA THR A 3 -65.55 -25.93 -10.50
C THR A 3 -64.37 -25.06 -11.01
N PRO A 4 -64.54 -23.73 -11.18
CA PRO A 4 -63.41 -22.90 -11.60
C PRO A 4 -62.38 -22.85 -10.49
N GLY A 5 -61.17 -23.29 -10.84
CA GLY A 5 -60.02 -23.29 -9.93
C GLY A 5 -59.71 -21.86 -9.49
N ARG A 6 -59.69 -21.63 -8.18
CA ARG A 6 -59.31 -20.39 -7.55
C ARG A 6 -57.79 -20.15 -7.86
N GLN A 7 -57.53 -19.24 -8.76
CA GLN A 7 -56.16 -18.81 -8.99
C GLN A 7 -55.68 -17.97 -7.79
N LEU A 8 -54.70 -18.45 -7.08
CA LEU A 8 -53.99 -17.69 -6.03
C LEU A 8 -53.11 -16.63 -6.70
N ARG A 9 -53.48 -15.37 -6.56
CA ARG A 9 -52.66 -14.24 -7.00
C ARG A 9 -51.84 -13.73 -5.81
N VAL A 10 -50.54 -13.90 -5.87
CA VAL A 10 -49.60 -13.36 -4.88
C VAL A 10 -49.05 -12.04 -5.41
N GLU A 11 -49.32 -10.94 -4.75
CA GLU A 11 -48.76 -9.64 -5.07
C GLU A 11 -47.62 -9.33 -4.08
N VAL A 12 -46.40 -9.14 -4.62
CA VAL A 12 -45.23 -8.78 -3.81
C VAL A 12 -44.99 -7.29 -3.94
N HIS A 13 -45.22 -6.54 -2.85
CA HIS A 13 -44.99 -5.11 -2.77
C HIS A 13 -43.57 -4.81 -2.25
N GLY A 14 -43.00 -3.66 -2.66
CA GLY A 14 -41.73 -3.17 -2.13
C GLY A 14 -40.47 -3.68 -2.83
N VAL A 15 -40.55 -4.56 -3.81
CA VAL A 15 -39.36 -5.10 -4.55
C VAL A 15 -38.54 -3.98 -5.19
N GLN A 16 -39.20 -2.97 -5.75
CA GLN A 16 -38.51 -1.86 -6.42
C GLN A 16 -37.76 -0.97 -5.41
N ASP A 17 -38.34 -0.72 -4.24
CA ASP A 17 -37.72 0.09 -3.19
C ASP A 17 -36.54 -0.66 -2.56
N PHE A 18 -36.70 -1.97 -2.35
CA PHE A 18 -35.59 -2.82 -1.94
C PHE A 18 -34.45 -2.81 -2.97
N ALA A 19 -34.75 -2.95 -4.25
CA ALA A 19 -33.73 -2.91 -5.31
C ALA A 19 -33.01 -1.56 -5.37
N LYS A 20 -33.71 -0.45 -5.18
CA LYS A 20 -33.10 0.89 -5.06
C LYS A 20 -32.17 0.99 -3.85
N ALA A 21 -32.63 0.54 -2.69
CA ALA A 21 -31.82 0.54 -1.46
C ALA A 21 -30.53 -0.27 -1.61
N VAL A 22 -30.62 -1.46 -2.21
CA VAL A 22 -29.45 -2.31 -2.49
C VAL A 22 -28.46 -1.61 -3.45
N ARG A 23 -28.94 -0.96 -4.50
CA ARG A 23 -28.09 -0.20 -5.44
C ARG A 23 -27.34 0.94 -4.74
N VAL A 24 -28.06 1.75 -3.95
CA VAL A 24 -27.45 2.84 -3.18
C VAL A 24 -26.38 2.31 -2.24
N GLN A 25 -26.63 1.20 -1.57
CA GLN A 25 -25.66 0.59 -0.67
C GLN A 25 -24.46 0.04 -1.42
N ALA A 26 -24.65 -0.59 -2.57
CA ALA A 26 -23.59 -1.08 -3.43
C ALA A 26 -22.66 0.06 -3.91
N GLU A 27 -23.23 1.22 -4.27
CA GLU A 27 -22.45 2.41 -4.66
C GLU A 27 -21.63 2.97 -3.49
N LYS A 28 -22.19 3.01 -2.27
CA LYS A 28 -21.45 3.43 -1.08
C LYS A 28 -20.26 2.51 -0.80
N LEU A 29 -20.44 1.20 -0.94
CA LEU A 29 -19.40 0.19 -0.75
C LEU A 29 -18.33 0.28 -1.85
N ASP A 30 -18.71 0.54 -3.09
CA ASP A 30 -17.75 0.72 -4.20
C ASP A 30 -16.84 1.95 -3.95
N LYS A 31 -17.44 3.08 -3.55
CA LYS A 31 -16.68 4.29 -3.15
C LYS A 31 -15.80 4.06 -1.91
N ALA A 32 -16.26 3.26 -0.94
CA ALA A 32 -15.44 2.89 0.21
C ALA A 32 -14.24 2.04 -0.22
N SER A 33 -14.45 1.07 -1.11
CA SER A 33 -13.39 0.23 -1.68
C SER A 33 -12.32 1.05 -2.42
N GLU A 34 -12.73 2.04 -3.20
CA GLU A 34 -11.82 3.00 -3.84
C GLU A 34 -10.95 3.74 -2.81
N ARG A 35 -11.58 4.30 -1.77
CA ARG A 35 -10.86 5.02 -0.70
C ARG A 35 -9.87 4.10 0.05
N ILE A 36 -10.29 2.87 0.34
CA ILE A 36 -9.44 1.86 1.00
C ILE A 36 -8.21 1.58 0.16
N VAL A 37 -8.37 1.36 -1.14
CA VAL A 37 -7.26 1.04 -2.04
C VAL A 37 -6.31 2.25 -2.20
N LYS A 38 -6.83 3.46 -2.37
CA LYS A 38 -6.02 4.70 -2.46
C LYS A 38 -5.22 4.94 -1.17
N LYS A 39 -5.87 4.96 -0.03
CA LYS A 39 -5.21 5.18 1.27
C LYS A 39 -4.28 4.02 1.64
N GLY A 40 -4.69 2.80 1.34
CA GLY A 40 -3.93 1.59 1.63
C GLY A 40 -2.58 1.56 0.91
N SER A 41 -2.55 1.87 -0.38
CA SER A 41 -1.30 1.95 -1.15
C SER A 41 -0.37 3.04 -0.63
N THR A 42 -0.90 4.18 -0.19
CA THR A 42 -0.12 5.25 0.45
C THR A 42 0.51 4.77 1.77
N ILE A 43 -0.24 4.02 2.60
CA ILE A 43 0.26 3.43 3.83
C ILE A 43 1.41 2.46 3.52
N VAL A 44 1.24 1.56 2.56
CA VAL A 44 2.28 0.60 2.15
C VAL A 44 3.54 1.33 1.68
N GLY A 45 3.40 2.34 0.82
CA GLY A 45 4.52 3.14 0.34
C GLY A 45 5.27 3.86 1.47
N SER A 46 4.54 4.41 2.44
CA SER A 46 5.11 5.08 3.60
C SER A 46 5.89 4.12 4.49
N GLU A 47 5.35 2.93 4.76
CA GLU A 47 6.03 1.91 5.55
C GLU A 47 7.25 1.34 4.81
N ALA A 48 7.18 1.17 3.49
CA ALA A 48 8.34 0.78 2.69
C ALA A 48 9.46 1.84 2.77
N LYS A 49 9.11 3.13 2.67
CA LYS A 49 10.06 4.24 2.85
C LYS A 49 10.71 4.26 4.23
N ARG A 50 10.02 3.83 5.28
CA ARG A 50 10.55 3.73 6.65
C ARG A 50 11.55 2.61 6.84
N GLN A 51 11.59 1.63 5.93
CA GLN A 51 12.58 0.55 5.98
C GLN A 51 13.99 1.03 5.61
N PHE A 52 14.13 2.19 4.97
CA PHE A 52 15.44 2.75 4.65
C PHE A 52 16.06 3.41 5.88
N ARG A 53 17.31 3.04 6.18
CA ARG A 53 18.09 3.71 7.21
C ARG A 53 18.67 5.03 6.66
N PRO A 54 18.71 6.09 7.46
CA PRO A 54 19.46 7.28 7.09
C PRO A 54 20.92 6.90 6.85
N ARG A 55 21.58 7.60 5.91
CA ARG A 55 23.01 7.46 5.72
C ARG A 55 23.71 7.83 7.03
N PRO A 56 24.53 6.94 7.62
CA PRO A 56 25.34 7.34 8.75
C PRO A 56 26.24 8.49 8.30
N LEU A 57 26.25 9.56 9.08
CA LEU A 57 27.20 10.65 8.88
C LEU A 57 28.60 10.05 8.93
N GLY A 58 29.43 10.35 7.93
CA GLY A 58 30.80 9.91 7.91
C GLY A 58 31.55 10.42 9.15
N SER A 59 32.51 9.67 9.64
CA SER A 59 33.36 10.13 10.73
C SER A 59 34.13 11.40 10.33
N VAL A 60 34.10 12.38 11.22
CA VAL A 60 34.96 13.56 11.08
C VAL A 60 36.40 13.11 11.20
N ARG A 61 37.22 13.45 10.23
CA ARG A 61 38.67 13.17 10.23
C ARG A 61 39.43 14.49 10.05
N THR A 62 40.52 14.61 10.76
CA THR A 62 41.44 15.72 10.59
C THR A 62 42.63 15.23 9.80
N SER A 63 42.98 15.93 8.73
CA SER A 63 44.19 15.63 7.96
C SER A 63 45.42 16.00 8.77
N LYS A 64 46.60 15.50 8.36
CA LYS A 64 47.90 15.89 8.95
C LYS A 64 48.17 17.40 8.86
N SER A 65 47.50 18.09 7.93
CA SER A 65 47.58 19.55 7.76
C SER A 65 46.49 20.31 8.58
N GLY A 66 45.81 19.67 9.51
CA GLY A 66 44.78 20.31 10.35
C GLY A 66 43.43 20.55 9.68
N LYS A 67 43.26 20.22 8.39
CA LYS A 67 41.96 20.36 7.73
C LYS A 67 40.99 19.28 8.21
N VAL A 68 39.81 19.73 8.67
CA VAL A 68 38.72 18.86 9.03
C VAL A 68 37.91 18.48 7.78
N TYR A 69 37.71 17.19 7.55
CA TYR A 69 36.89 16.68 6.46
C TYR A 69 36.03 15.51 6.93
N TYR A 70 34.88 15.36 6.29
CA TYR A 70 33.98 14.23 6.54
C TYR A 70 34.45 13.03 5.69
N SER A 71 34.81 11.93 6.33
CA SER A 71 35.15 10.71 5.62
C SER A 71 33.91 10.21 4.87
N SER A 72 34.04 9.99 3.56
CA SER A 72 33.00 9.35 2.76
C SER A 72 32.81 7.87 3.09
N LYS A 73 33.76 7.26 3.82
CA LYS A 73 33.67 5.89 4.32
C LYS A 73 33.04 5.94 5.70
N PRO A 74 31.78 5.49 5.87
CA PRO A 74 31.22 5.33 7.21
C PRO A 74 32.08 4.33 7.99
N PRO A 75 32.15 4.45 9.33
CA PRO A 75 32.78 3.44 10.16
C PRO A 75 32.21 2.07 9.80
N TYR A 76 33.03 1.04 9.82
CA TYR A 76 32.59 -0.33 9.56
C TYR A 76 31.41 -0.64 10.47
N GLN A 77 30.25 -0.72 9.88
CA GLN A 77 29.06 -1.25 10.55
C GLN A 77 28.79 -2.62 9.96
N PRO A 78 28.58 -3.64 10.80
CA PRO A 78 28.09 -4.93 10.30
C PRO A 78 26.91 -4.66 9.39
N ARG A 79 26.92 -5.25 8.19
CA ARG A 79 25.97 -4.96 7.12
C ARG A 79 24.54 -4.94 7.68
N PRO A 80 23.87 -3.79 7.68
CA PRO A 80 22.53 -3.70 8.21
C PRO A 80 21.59 -4.58 7.37
N PRO A 81 20.60 -5.24 7.99
CA PRO A 81 19.60 -6.03 7.26
C PRO A 81 18.67 -5.15 6.41
N ARG A 82 18.85 -3.83 6.42
CA ARG A 82 18.01 -2.85 5.71
C ARG A 82 18.85 -2.03 4.73
N PRO A 83 18.25 -1.61 3.59
CA PRO A 83 18.96 -0.79 2.64
C PRO A 83 19.32 0.57 3.24
N THR A 84 20.52 1.05 2.94
CA THR A 84 20.96 2.39 3.33
C THR A 84 20.62 3.37 2.22
N SER A 85 19.95 4.45 2.56
CA SER A 85 19.64 5.50 1.59
C SER A 85 20.87 6.39 1.36
N ARG A 86 21.70 6.06 0.36
CA ARG A 86 22.86 6.90 -0.01
C ARG A 86 22.47 8.24 -0.58
N SER A 87 21.66 8.25 -1.64
CA SER A 87 21.20 9.46 -2.33
C SER A 87 19.72 9.80 -2.05
N GLY A 88 19.00 8.89 -1.40
CA GLY A 88 17.55 9.02 -1.25
C GLY A 88 16.76 8.64 -2.50
N ASN A 89 17.39 8.50 -3.66
CA ASN A 89 16.70 8.29 -4.94
C ASN A 89 15.78 7.07 -4.93
N LEU A 90 16.27 5.90 -4.48
CA LEU A 90 15.44 4.70 -4.40
C LEU A 90 14.25 4.88 -3.44
N ARG A 91 14.49 5.43 -2.25
CA ARG A 91 13.43 5.71 -1.28
C ARG A 91 12.40 6.66 -1.85
N ASN A 92 12.84 7.73 -2.52
CA ASN A 92 11.96 8.74 -3.09
C ASN A 92 11.23 8.22 -4.34
N SER A 93 11.80 7.24 -5.05
CA SER A 93 11.18 6.62 -6.22
C SER A 93 10.04 5.66 -5.90
N ILE A 94 9.75 5.39 -4.62
CA ILE A 94 8.59 4.59 -4.23
C ILE A 94 7.35 5.45 -4.39
N HIS A 95 6.57 5.15 -5.41
CA HIS A 95 5.33 5.84 -5.73
C HIS A 95 4.15 4.88 -5.71
N MET A 96 2.99 5.47 -5.49
CA MET A 96 1.70 4.83 -5.65
C MET A 96 1.21 5.07 -7.08
N VAL A 97 0.82 4.02 -7.76
CA VAL A 97 0.07 4.13 -9.01
C VAL A 97 -1.39 4.39 -8.66
N GLU A 98 -2.03 5.28 -9.38
CA GLU A 98 -3.42 5.65 -9.15
C GLU A 98 -4.35 4.42 -9.09
N ALA A 99 -5.35 4.48 -8.21
CA ALA A 99 -6.29 3.38 -8.06
C ALA A 99 -7.14 3.22 -9.32
N LYS A 100 -7.17 2.00 -9.86
CA LYS A 100 -7.89 1.66 -11.08
C LYS A 100 -9.03 0.71 -10.76
N ARG A 101 -10.21 1.01 -11.31
CA ARG A 101 -11.38 0.13 -11.20
C ARG A 101 -11.25 -1.03 -12.19
N LEU A 102 -11.36 -2.24 -11.70
CA LEU A 102 -11.35 -3.47 -12.52
C LEU A 102 -12.76 -4.03 -12.76
N GLY A 103 -13.73 -3.59 -11.95
CA GLY A 103 -15.12 -4.03 -12.03
C GLY A 103 -15.90 -3.56 -10.79
N PRO A 104 -17.18 -3.88 -10.66
CA PRO A 104 -17.97 -3.53 -9.50
C PRO A 104 -17.32 -4.02 -8.20
N GLY A 105 -17.07 -3.13 -7.25
CA GLY A 105 -16.42 -3.43 -5.98
C GLY A 105 -14.95 -3.86 -6.06
N ARG A 106 -14.36 -3.89 -7.27
CA ARG A 106 -12.98 -4.35 -7.49
C ARG A 106 -12.07 -3.20 -7.90
N TRP A 107 -11.19 -2.84 -7.01
CA TRP A 107 -10.20 -1.77 -7.21
C TRP A 107 -8.79 -2.31 -7.00
N VAL A 108 -7.84 -1.78 -7.73
CA VAL A 108 -6.41 -2.09 -7.59
C VAL A 108 -5.59 -0.82 -7.60
N SER A 109 -4.56 -0.78 -6.78
CA SER A 109 -3.48 0.19 -6.85
C SER A 109 -2.16 -0.55 -6.61
N THR A 110 -1.11 -0.06 -7.21
CA THR A 110 0.22 -0.66 -7.07
C THR A 110 1.16 0.35 -6.41
N THR A 111 1.95 -0.12 -5.47
CA THR A 111 3.04 0.66 -4.88
C THR A 111 4.35 0.01 -5.28
N SER A 112 5.19 0.74 -5.99
CA SER A 112 6.47 0.22 -6.49
C SER A 112 7.52 1.32 -6.61
N PRO A 113 8.81 0.97 -6.56
CA PRO A 113 9.86 1.90 -6.93
C PRO A 113 9.91 2.06 -8.45
N THR A 114 10.12 3.27 -8.94
CA THR A 114 10.30 3.56 -10.37
C THR A 114 11.76 3.38 -10.81
N MET A 115 12.70 3.27 -9.87
CA MET A 115 14.11 3.02 -10.18
C MET A 115 14.34 1.58 -10.65
N ILE A 116 14.99 1.43 -11.80
CA ILE A 116 15.29 0.12 -12.44
C ILE A 116 16.01 -0.85 -11.49
N TYR A 117 16.91 -0.35 -10.65
CA TYR A 117 17.64 -1.18 -9.70
C TYR A 117 16.85 -1.53 -8.43
N GLY A 118 15.64 -0.98 -8.26
CA GLY A 118 14.81 -1.23 -7.08
C GLY A 118 14.53 -2.71 -6.83
N ARG A 119 14.20 -3.45 -7.90
CA ARG A 119 14.01 -4.90 -7.83
C ARG A 119 15.27 -5.65 -7.40
N ARG A 120 16.45 -5.23 -7.90
CA ARG A 120 17.74 -5.84 -7.53
C ARG A 120 18.10 -5.60 -6.06
N VAL A 121 17.74 -4.43 -5.54
CA VAL A 121 17.93 -4.14 -4.11
C VAL A 121 16.99 -5.00 -3.25
N GLU A 122 15.73 -5.13 -3.64
CA GLU A 122 14.73 -5.93 -2.91
C GLU A 122 15.10 -7.42 -2.88
N LEU A 123 15.39 -8.00 -4.04
CA LEU A 123 15.54 -9.44 -4.20
C LEU A 123 16.99 -9.92 -4.22
N GLY A 124 17.93 -9.01 -4.36
CA GLY A 124 19.31 -9.35 -4.67
C GLY A 124 19.48 -9.73 -6.14
N GLY A 125 20.66 -10.20 -6.50
CA GLY A 125 20.95 -10.71 -7.84
C GLY A 125 22.43 -10.72 -8.15
N GLY A 126 22.92 -11.77 -8.82
CA GLY A 126 24.34 -12.00 -9.04
C GLY A 126 25.09 -12.07 -7.70
N ARG A 127 26.12 -11.25 -7.53
CA ARG A 127 26.89 -11.16 -6.27
C ARG A 127 26.28 -10.17 -5.24
N ALA A 128 25.18 -9.49 -5.58
CA ALA A 128 24.56 -8.51 -4.70
C ALA A 128 23.63 -9.20 -3.70
N ARG A 129 23.82 -8.91 -2.41
CA ARG A 129 22.91 -9.36 -1.34
C ARG A 129 21.57 -8.61 -1.44
N ALA A 130 20.49 -9.31 -1.17
CA ALA A 130 19.17 -8.70 -1.01
C ALA A 130 19.13 -7.77 0.21
N PHE A 131 18.47 -6.63 0.05
CA PHE A 131 18.14 -5.68 1.10
C PHE A 131 16.65 -5.32 0.98
N PRO A 132 15.74 -6.21 1.46
CA PRO A 132 14.32 -6.05 1.27
C PRO A 132 13.78 -4.81 2.01
N TYR A 133 12.88 -4.10 1.38
CA TYR A 133 12.20 -2.92 1.93
C TYR A 133 10.69 -2.92 1.63
N MET A 134 10.27 -3.48 0.49
CA MET A 134 8.85 -3.57 0.15
C MET A 134 8.15 -4.65 0.98
N ALA A 135 8.73 -5.85 1.05
CA ALA A 135 8.14 -6.95 1.81
C ALA A 135 8.01 -6.64 3.32
N PRO A 136 9.06 -6.19 4.04
CA PRO A 136 8.89 -5.79 5.44
C PRO A 136 8.03 -4.55 5.59
N GLY A 137 8.02 -3.61 4.64
CA GLY A 137 7.11 -2.47 4.62
C GLY A 137 5.64 -2.90 4.54
N LEU A 138 5.32 -3.87 3.68
CA LEU A 138 3.97 -4.46 3.60
C LEU A 138 3.58 -5.14 4.92
N GLN A 139 4.47 -5.90 5.55
CA GLN A 139 4.19 -6.53 6.85
C GLN A 139 3.89 -5.48 7.93
N ALA A 140 4.68 -4.40 7.99
CA ALA A 140 4.44 -3.28 8.91
C ALA A 140 3.13 -2.52 8.63
N ALA A 141 2.68 -2.52 7.37
CA ALA A 141 1.45 -1.86 6.97
C ALA A 141 0.18 -2.67 7.34
N LYS A 142 0.26 -4.02 7.43
CA LYS A 142 -0.91 -4.90 7.65
C LYS A 142 -1.86 -4.46 8.77
N PRO A 143 -1.41 -4.14 10.00
CA PRO A 143 -2.33 -3.73 11.07
C PRO A 143 -3.05 -2.42 10.73
N LYS A 144 -2.36 -1.48 10.08
CA LYS A 144 -2.93 -0.20 9.64
C LYS A 144 -3.95 -0.39 8.52
N LEU A 145 -3.68 -1.32 7.59
CA LEU A 145 -4.61 -1.67 6.53
C LEU A 145 -5.88 -2.32 7.07
N ARG A 146 -5.75 -3.22 8.06
CA ARG A 146 -6.92 -3.82 8.72
C ARG A 146 -7.79 -2.77 9.38
N LYS A 147 -7.18 -1.84 10.13
CA LYS A 147 -7.92 -0.74 10.77
C LYS A 147 -8.60 0.14 9.73
N LEU A 148 -7.87 0.57 8.69
CA LEU A 148 -8.42 1.37 7.59
C LEU A 148 -9.63 0.69 6.94
N TYR A 149 -9.51 -0.62 6.66
CA TYR A 149 -10.59 -1.42 6.07
C TYR A 149 -11.82 -1.41 6.98
N THR A 150 -11.66 -1.74 8.25
CA THR A 150 -12.77 -1.78 9.21
C THR A 150 -13.44 -0.41 9.36
N ASP A 151 -12.66 0.67 9.44
CA ASP A 151 -13.17 2.04 9.63
C ASP A 151 -13.94 2.52 8.40
N GLU A 152 -13.44 2.30 7.18
CA GLU A 152 -14.10 2.74 5.94
C GLU A 152 -15.37 1.92 5.66
N TRP A 153 -15.36 0.61 5.95
CA TRP A 153 -16.56 -0.22 5.80
C TRP A 153 -17.63 0.13 6.82
N ARG A 154 -17.25 0.35 8.08
CA ARG A 154 -18.20 0.79 9.11
C ARG A 154 -18.86 2.11 8.71
N LYS A 155 -18.12 3.07 8.18
CA LYS A 155 -18.66 4.33 7.67
C LYS A 155 -19.59 4.16 6.46
N ALA A 156 -19.36 3.16 5.65
CA ALA A 156 -20.18 2.93 4.45
C ALA A 156 -21.50 2.20 4.76
N LEU A 157 -21.49 1.39 5.80
CA LEU A 157 -22.67 0.62 6.22
C LEU A 157 -23.60 1.38 7.18
N GLY A 158 -23.11 2.44 7.82
CA GLY A 158 -23.86 3.27 8.79
C GLY A 158 -23.43 2.92 10.17
#